data_3193283298fbcdd63e5e6ef71918608a
#
_entry.id   3193283298fbcdd63e5e6ef71918608a
#
_cell.length_a   1.000
_cell.length_b   1.000
_cell.length_c   1.000
_cell.angle_alpha   90.00
_cell.angle_beta   90.00
_cell.angle_gamma   90.00
#
_symmetry.space_group_name_H-M   'P 1'
#
loop_
_entity.id
_entity.type
_entity.pdbx_description
1 polymer ?
#
loop_
_entity_poly.entity_id
_entity_poly.type
_entity_poly.pdbx_seq_one_letter_code
_entity_poly.pdbx_strand_id
1 'polypeptide(L)'
;ESGITDVSKTLSGILIRLIVRYRYKKHEKWECTLVHFLFVYYSISIYGLFIWRTADNRRDCNERIPQENKKWRLYMKIIMLGAPGAGKGTQAKMIAEKYGVPHISTGDIFRANIKNGTELGAKAKEYMDKGLLVPDELVVDLVIDRFKAADCAKGYILDGFPRTIPQAEALDKALSAIGDSVDYAINVEVPDENIVRRMSGRRACVGCGATYHIVYNPTKVEGKCDVCSSDLILRDDDQPETVLNRLKVYHEQTQPLIDFYAKKGILKEVDGTMDMNDV
;
A
#
# COMPACT_ATOMS: atom_id res chain seq x y z
N GLU A 1 -51.19 40.73 3.25
CA GLU A 1 -50.74 39.40 2.66
C GLU A 1 -49.37 39.44 2.00
N SER A 2 -48.59 40.56 2.08
CA SER A 2 -47.28 40.72 1.40
C SER A 2 -46.02 40.49 2.29
N GLY A 3 -46.20 40.13 3.54
CA GLY A 3 -45.08 40.02 4.51
C GLY A 3 -44.54 38.61 4.75
N ILE A 4 -45.28 37.55 4.36
CA ILE A 4 -44.92 36.16 4.71
C ILE A 4 -44.06 35.48 3.64
N THR A 5 -44.08 35.94 2.40
CA THR A 5 -43.35 35.34 1.29
C THR A 5 -41.87 35.69 1.26
N ASP A 6 -41.47 36.80 1.92
CA ASP A 6 -40.09 37.26 1.88
C ASP A 6 -39.18 36.61 2.97
N VAL A 7 -39.76 36.22 4.10
CA VAL A 7 -39.08 35.54 5.20
C VAL A 7 -38.71 34.08 4.82
N SER A 8 -39.59 33.41 4.02
CA SER A 8 -39.33 32.03 3.59
C SER A 8 -38.16 31.93 2.61
N LYS A 9 -38.00 32.91 1.72
CA LYS A 9 -36.88 32.94 0.76
C LYS A 9 -35.53 33.24 1.44
N THR A 10 -35.54 34.06 2.49
CA THR A 10 -34.34 34.41 3.24
C THR A 10 -33.86 33.27 4.10
N LEU A 11 -34.78 32.53 4.72
CA LEU A 11 -34.46 31.34 5.53
C LEU A 11 -33.96 30.13 4.66
N SER A 12 -34.55 29.93 3.48
CA SER A 12 -34.05 28.90 2.56
C SER A 12 -32.65 29.20 2.02
N GLY A 13 -32.34 30.48 1.75
CA GLY A 13 -31.01 30.90 1.32
C GLY A 13 -29.93 30.71 2.38
N ILE A 14 -30.26 30.94 3.67
CA ILE A 14 -29.34 30.71 4.80
C ILE A 14 -29.14 29.22 5.03
N LEU A 15 -30.19 28.40 4.92
CA LEU A 15 -30.10 26.95 5.09
C LEU A 15 -29.23 26.30 4.00
N ILE A 16 -29.38 26.72 2.75
CA ILE A 16 -28.55 26.22 1.63
C ILE A 16 -27.09 26.63 1.81
N ARG A 17 -26.80 27.85 2.29
CA ARG A 17 -25.43 28.30 2.59
C ARG A 17 -24.80 27.56 3.79
N LEU A 18 -25.59 27.16 4.78
CA LEU A 18 -25.15 26.33 5.90
C LEU A 18 -24.85 24.89 5.45
N ILE A 19 -25.69 24.31 4.62
CA ILE A 19 -25.47 22.95 4.07
C ILE A 19 -24.25 22.90 3.16
N VAL A 20 -24.02 23.93 2.32
CA VAL A 20 -22.85 24.03 1.47
C VAL A 20 -21.57 24.26 2.29
N ARG A 21 -21.63 25.07 3.36
CA ARG A 21 -20.49 25.26 4.27
C ARG A 21 -20.16 24.03 5.12
N TYR A 22 -21.19 23.23 5.46
CA TYR A 22 -21.00 21.97 6.20
C TYR A 22 -20.33 20.88 5.34
N ARG A 23 -20.55 20.87 4.03
CA ARG A 23 -19.88 19.94 3.12
C ARG A 23 -18.37 20.20 2.95
N TYR A 24 -17.89 21.38 3.33
CA TYR A 24 -16.48 21.77 3.16
C TYR A 24 -15.62 21.64 4.43
N LYS A 25 -16.23 21.32 5.60
CA LYS A 25 -15.51 21.11 6.88
C LYS A 25 -15.78 19.71 7.44
N LYS A 26 -15.34 18.67 6.72
CA LYS A 26 -15.46 17.28 7.17
C LYS A 26 -14.16 16.85 7.85
N HIS A 27 -14.04 17.13 9.14
CA HIS A 27 -13.21 16.39 10.08
C HIS A 27 -13.66 16.74 11.52
N GLU A 28 -14.70 16.01 11.98
CA GLU A 28 -14.92 15.69 13.40
C GLU A 28 -16.25 14.95 13.50
N LYS A 29 -16.23 13.83 14.23
CA LYS A 29 -17.42 13.01 14.51
C LYS A 29 -18.43 13.82 15.30
N TRP A 30 -19.55 14.16 14.70
CA TRP A 30 -20.75 14.58 15.41
C TRP A 30 -21.89 13.63 15.06
N GLU A 31 -22.58 13.19 16.11
CA GLU A 31 -23.59 12.15 16.05
C GLU A 31 -24.77 12.48 15.11
N CYS A 32 -25.22 11.46 14.41
CA CYS A 32 -26.30 11.47 13.41
C CYS A 32 -27.69 11.90 13.94
N THR A 33 -27.82 12.17 15.23
CA THR A 33 -29.06 12.47 15.94
C THR A 33 -29.60 13.88 15.72
N LEU A 34 -28.73 14.88 15.56
CA LEU A 34 -29.20 16.28 15.49
C LEU A 34 -29.77 16.64 14.10
N VAL A 35 -29.27 16.03 13.04
CA VAL A 35 -29.74 16.29 11.66
C VAL A 35 -31.11 15.64 11.41
N HIS A 36 -31.38 14.53 12.06
CA HIS A 36 -32.68 13.86 11.96
C HIS A 36 -33.81 14.65 12.66
N PHE A 37 -33.50 15.29 13.79
CA PHE A 37 -34.46 16.08 14.54
C PHE A 37 -34.88 17.37 13.80
N LEU A 38 -33.96 18.02 13.12
CA LEU A 38 -34.25 19.23 12.35
C LEU A 38 -35.07 18.94 11.07
N PHE A 39 -34.87 17.79 10.44
CA PHE A 39 -35.64 17.40 9.24
C PHE A 39 -37.08 17.02 9.58
N VAL A 40 -37.33 16.38 10.72
CA VAL A 40 -38.64 15.99 11.18
C VAL A 40 -39.43 17.23 11.60
N TYR A 41 -38.81 18.21 12.26
CA TYR A 41 -39.48 19.44 12.70
C TYR A 41 -39.92 20.33 11.52
N TYR A 42 -39.16 20.35 10.44
CA TYR A 42 -39.46 21.16 9.25
C TYR A 42 -40.56 20.52 8.39
N SER A 43 -40.70 19.19 8.36
CA SER A 43 -41.72 18.48 7.63
C SER A 43 -43.10 18.56 8.31
N ILE A 44 -43.14 18.67 9.62
CA ILE A 44 -44.39 18.79 10.39
C ILE A 44 -45.03 20.18 10.27
N SER A 45 -44.21 21.23 10.00
CA SER A 45 -44.70 22.62 9.91
C SER A 45 -45.32 22.98 8.55
N ILE A 46 -45.09 22.19 7.50
CA ILE A 46 -45.52 22.53 6.12
C ILE A 46 -46.73 21.71 5.67
N TYR A 47 -46.93 20.54 6.20
CA TYR A 47 -48.08 19.66 5.83
C TYR A 47 -48.76 19.13 7.08
N GLY A 48 -49.73 19.88 7.58
CA GLY A 48 -50.73 19.39 8.54
C GLY A 48 -51.46 18.20 7.97
N LEU A 49 -51.53 17.10 8.71
CA LEU A 49 -52.17 15.81 8.43
C LEU A 49 -51.36 14.88 7.48
N PHE A 50 -50.59 13.98 8.04
CA PHE A 50 -50.66 12.58 7.60
C PHE A 50 -50.28 11.61 8.74
N ILE A 51 -51.13 10.67 8.91
CA ILE A 51 -51.31 9.58 9.85
C ILE A 51 -50.02 8.83 10.19
N TRP A 52 -49.78 8.66 11.49
CA TRP A 52 -48.86 7.70 12.09
C TRP A 52 -49.12 6.28 11.64
N ARG A 53 -48.19 5.65 10.97
CA ARG A 53 -48.08 4.21 10.88
C ARG A 53 -46.65 3.83 11.31
N THR A 54 -46.57 3.35 12.54
CA THR A 54 -45.35 2.75 13.09
C THR A 54 -45.02 1.50 12.29
N ALA A 55 -43.92 1.51 11.59
CA ALA A 55 -43.25 0.31 11.12
C ALA A 55 -41.94 0.18 11.88
N ASP A 56 -41.93 -0.76 12.79
CA ASP A 56 -40.76 -1.30 13.45
C ASP A 56 -39.85 -1.95 12.40
N ASN A 57 -38.76 -1.31 12.03
CA ASN A 57 -37.78 -1.90 11.15
C ASN A 57 -36.35 -1.56 11.64
N ARG A 58 -35.99 -2.20 12.77
CA ARG A 58 -34.58 -2.27 13.24
C ARG A 58 -33.80 -3.37 12.52
N ARG A 59 -34.10 -3.63 11.27
CA ARG A 59 -33.30 -4.52 10.42
C ARG A 59 -33.17 -3.82 9.08
N ASP A 60 -31.97 -3.48 8.69
CA ASP A 60 -31.52 -3.01 7.36
C ASP A 60 -30.87 -1.64 7.27
N CYS A 61 -30.07 -1.23 8.28
CA CYS A 61 -29.07 -0.18 8.03
C CYS A 61 -27.79 -0.70 7.36
N ASN A 62 -27.66 -2.01 7.13
CA ASN A 62 -26.45 -2.62 6.58
C ASN A 62 -26.53 -3.05 5.11
N GLU A 63 -27.68 -2.93 4.44
CA GLU A 63 -27.83 -3.55 3.11
C GLU A 63 -28.12 -2.63 1.93
N ARG A 64 -28.04 -1.31 2.09
CA ARG A 64 -28.15 -0.41 0.93
C ARG A 64 -27.09 0.67 0.92
N ILE A 65 -25.81 0.26 0.86
CA ILE A 65 -24.79 1.12 0.28
C ILE A 65 -24.94 0.96 -1.23
N PRO A 66 -25.32 2.01 -1.98
CA PRO A 66 -25.40 1.92 -3.43
C PRO A 66 -24.07 1.42 -3.98
N GLN A 67 -24.13 0.46 -4.91
CA GLN A 67 -22.95 -0.14 -5.56
C GLN A 67 -22.02 0.92 -6.20
N GLU A 68 -22.49 2.12 -6.48
CA GLU A 68 -21.73 3.25 -7.00
C GLU A 68 -20.70 3.84 -6.01
N ASN A 69 -20.84 3.61 -4.69
CA ASN A 69 -19.89 4.09 -3.69
C ASN A 69 -18.70 3.16 -3.45
N LYS A 70 -18.61 2.02 -4.12
CA LYS A 70 -17.40 1.17 -4.11
C LYS A 70 -16.20 1.79 -4.86
N LYS A 71 -16.41 2.88 -5.61
CA LYS A 71 -15.35 3.58 -6.34
C LYS A 71 -14.45 4.46 -5.47
N TRP A 72 -14.72 4.59 -4.17
CA TRP A 72 -14.03 5.53 -3.26
C TRP A 72 -12.96 4.89 -2.38
N ARG A 73 -12.60 3.61 -2.60
CA ARG A 73 -11.62 2.91 -1.77
C ARG A 73 -10.56 2.17 -2.59
N LEU A 74 -9.94 2.88 -3.51
CA LEU A 74 -8.78 2.38 -4.25
C LEU A 74 -7.50 3.15 -3.90
N TYR A 75 -7.42 3.67 -2.67
CA TYR A 75 -6.16 4.10 -2.10
C TYR A 75 -5.64 2.93 -1.29
N MET A 76 -4.69 2.20 -1.81
CA MET A 76 -4.18 0.98 -1.20
C MET A 76 -2.68 1.12 -0.94
N LYS A 77 -2.30 1.13 0.34
CA LYS A 77 -0.92 1.24 0.79
C LYS A 77 -0.52 -0.08 1.43
N ILE A 78 0.24 -0.84 0.69
CA ILE A 78 0.64 -2.19 1.06
C ILE A 78 2.14 -2.23 1.33
N ILE A 79 2.52 -2.96 2.39
CA ILE A 79 3.89 -3.39 2.65
C ILE A 79 4.00 -4.87 2.32
N MET A 80 5.02 -5.24 1.54
CA MET A 80 5.36 -6.64 1.28
C MET A 80 6.46 -7.11 2.22
N LEU A 81 6.13 -8.07 3.08
CA LEU A 81 7.04 -8.74 4.00
C LEU A 81 7.39 -10.15 3.51
N GLY A 82 8.47 -10.72 4.04
CA GLY A 82 8.93 -12.08 3.71
C GLY A 82 10.41 -12.11 3.37
N ALA A 83 10.98 -13.31 3.36
CA ALA A 83 12.39 -13.56 3.12
C ALA A 83 12.88 -13.07 1.74
N PRO A 84 14.20 -12.78 1.58
CA PRO A 84 14.75 -12.50 0.26
C PRO A 84 14.51 -13.70 -0.67
N GLY A 85 13.98 -13.47 -1.88
CA GLY A 85 13.65 -14.56 -2.81
C GLY A 85 12.25 -15.18 -2.61
N ALA A 86 11.46 -14.77 -1.62
CA ALA A 86 10.10 -15.29 -1.40
C ALA A 86 9.09 -14.99 -2.53
N GLY A 87 9.41 -14.09 -3.47
CA GLY A 87 8.51 -13.72 -4.57
C GLY A 87 7.81 -12.37 -4.39
N LYS A 88 8.09 -11.63 -3.31
CA LYS A 88 7.48 -10.33 -3.00
C LYS A 88 7.42 -9.37 -4.19
N GLY A 89 8.54 -9.15 -4.86
CA GLY A 89 8.61 -8.23 -5.99
C GLY A 89 7.78 -8.67 -7.20
N THR A 90 7.59 -9.97 -7.41
CA THR A 90 6.72 -10.51 -8.45
C THR A 90 5.26 -10.21 -8.12
N GLN A 91 4.82 -10.55 -6.92
CA GLN A 91 3.48 -10.28 -6.44
C GLN A 91 3.18 -8.77 -6.38
N ALA A 92 4.13 -7.99 -5.88
CA ALA A 92 4.01 -6.53 -5.84
C ALA A 92 3.78 -5.92 -7.23
N LYS A 93 4.49 -6.39 -8.26
CA LYS A 93 4.31 -5.95 -9.65
C LYS A 93 2.93 -6.31 -10.20
N MET A 94 2.47 -7.54 -9.97
CA MET A 94 1.14 -8.00 -10.40
C MET A 94 0.02 -7.19 -9.74
N ILE A 95 0.13 -6.93 -8.44
CA ILE A 95 -0.84 -6.12 -7.70
C ILE A 95 -0.77 -4.67 -8.19
N ALA A 96 0.42 -4.10 -8.37
CA ALA A 96 0.62 -2.73 -8.85
C ALA A 96 -0.02 -2.51 -10.23
N GLU A 97 0.16 -3.45 -11.15
CA GLU A 97 -0.44 -3.42 -12.49
C GLU A 97 -1.97 -3.55 -12.42
N LYS A 98 -2.48 -4.50 -11.62
CA LYS A 98 -3.91 -4.75 -11.45
C LYS A 98 -4.67 -3.56 -10.89
N TYR A 99 -4.08 -2.83 -9.95
CA TYR A 99 -4.74 -1.72 -9.24
C TYR A 99 -4.29 -0.33 -9.69
N GLY A 100 -3.30 -0.23 -10.58
CA GLY A 100 -2.81 1.04 -11.11
C GLY A 100 -2.11 1.91 -10.07
N VAL A 101 -1.38 1.28 -9.12
CA VAL A 101 -0.60 1.95 -8.08
C VAL A 101 0.90 1.70 -8.29
N PRO A 102 1.80 2.62 -7.90
CA PRO A 102 3.24 2.41 -8.08
C PRO A 102 3.77 1.30 -7.17
N HIS A 103 4.66 0.47 -7.72
CA HIS A 103 5.52 -0.46 -6.98
C HIS A 103 6.82 0.26 -6.61
N ILE A 104 7.07 0.42 -5.32
CA ILE A 104 8.25 1.09 -4.77
C ILE A 104 9.16 0.02 -4.16
N SER A 105 10.18 -0.38 -4.91
CA SER A 105 11.19 -1.35 -4.47
C SER A 105 12.46 -0.61 -4.09
N THR A 106 12.80 -0.58 -2.80
CA THR A 106 14.06 0.02 -2.33
C THR A 106 15.28 -0.67 -2.93
N GLY A 107 15.22 -1.98 -3.11
CA GLY A 107 16.27 -2.73 -3.78
C GLY A 107 16.49 -2.30 -5.23
N ASP A 108 15.41 -2.04 -5.98
CA ASP A 108 15.51 -1.59 -7.37
C ASP A 108 16.03 -0.14 -7.45
N ILE A 109 15.63 0.72 -6.52
CA ILE A 109 16.12 2.09 -6.43
C ILE A 109 17.63 2.10 -6.15
N PHE A 110 18.12 1.30 -5.20
CA PHE A 110 19.56 1.21 -4.94
C PHE A 110 20.32 0.63 -6.13
N ARG A 111 19.84 -0.42 -6.77
CA ARG A 111 20.46 -0.97 -7.98
C ARG A 111 20.53 0.04 -9.12
N ALA A 112 19.50 0.85 -9.32
CA ALA A 112 19.52 1.94 -10.30
C ALA A 112 20.58 2.99 -9.95
N ASN A 113 20.72 3.36 -8.68
CA ASN A 113 21.76 4.29 -8.20
C ASN A 113 23.18 3.72 -8.38
N ILE A 114 23.38 2.43 -8.11
CA ILE A 114 24.65 1.73 -8.36
C ILE A 114 25.02 1.77 -9.84
N LYS A 115 24.04 1.43 -10.72
CA LYS A 115 24.22 1.45 -12.17
C LYS A 115 24.57 2.86 -12.69
N ASN A 116 23.98 3.89 -12.10
CA ASN A 116 24.20 5.28 -12.49
C ASN A 116 25.46 5.90 -11.82
N GLY A 117 26.16 5.16 -10.96
CA GLY A 117 27.40 5.62 -10.31
C GLY A 117 27.19 6.77 -9.32
N THR A 118 26.01 6.89 -8.70
CA THR A 118 25.75 7.94 -7.72
C THR A 118 26.46 7.67 -6.39
N GLU A 119 26.69 8.70 -5.58
CA GLU A 119 27.27 8.56 -4.24
C GLU A 119 26.43 7.63 -3.35
N LEU A 120 25.10 7.75 -3.43
CA LEU A 120 24.17 6.86 -2.74
C LEU A 120 24.33 5.41 -3.22
N GLY A 121 24.49 5.21 -4.53
CA GLY A 121 24.73 3.88 -5.12
C GLY A 121 26.02 3.25 -4.62
N ALA A 122 27.12 4.02 -4.54
CA ALA A 122 28.40 3.54 -4.03
C ALA A 122 28.28 3.09 -2.57
N LYS A 123 27.68 3.90 -1.71
CA LYS A 123 27.43 3.54 -0.30
C LYS A 123 26.52 2.30 -0.16
N ALA A 124 25.42 2.24 -0.92
CA ALA A 124 24.52 1.09 -0.87
C ALA A 124 25.18 -0.22 -1.31
N LYS A 125 26.06 -0.17 -2.32
CA LYS A 125 26.78 -1.33 -2.85
C LYS A 125 27.61 -2.03 -1.78
N GLU A 126 28.31 -1.29 -0.92
CA GLU A 126 29.14 -1.84 0.15
C GLU A 126 28.38 -2.76 1.12
N TYR A 127 27.10 -2.44 1.38
CA TYR A 127 26.21 -3.26 2.22
C TYR A 127 25.58 -4.40 1.44
N MET A 128 25.09 -4.12 0.23
CA MET A 128 24.35 -5.09 -0.58
C MET A 128 25.22 -6.27 -1.01
N ASP A 129 26.48 -6.02 -1.39
CA ASP A 129 27.43 -7.07 -1.80
C ASP A 129 27.76 -8.05 -0.63
N LYS A 130 27.66 -7.56 0.61
CA LYS A 130 27.83 -8.37 1.83
C LYS A 130 26.51 -9.00 2.31
N GLY A 131 25.38 -8.74 1.66
CA GLY A 131 24.06 -9.18 2.09
C GLY A 131 23.53 -8.48 3.34
N LEU A 132 24.09 -7.33 3.70
CA LEU A 132 23.70 -6.49 4.83
C LEU A 132 22.62 -5.49 4.43
N LEU A 133 21.92 -4.90 5.43
CA LEU A 133 21.00 -3.80 5.20
C LEU A 133 21.75 -2.48 5.04
N VAL A 134 21.27 -1.63 4.14
CA VAL A 134 21.69 -0.23 4.04
C VAL A 134 21.22 0.50 5.30
N PRO A 135 22.00 1.45 5.87
CA PRO A 135 21.63 2.18 7.07
C PRO A 135 20.22 2.79 7.01
N ASP A 136 19.48 2.68 8.11
CA ASP A 136 18.06 3.02 8.19
C ASP A 136 17.76 4.46 7.75
N GLU A 137 18.60 5.41 8.16
CA GLU A 137 18.44 6.83 7.81
C GLU A 137 18.40 7.05 6.29
N LEU A 138 19.34 6.43 5.56
CA LEU A 138 19.40 6.56 4.10
C LEU A 138 18.19 5.95 3.39
N VAL A 139 17.67 4.84 3.91
CA VAL A 139 16.53 4.15 3.33
C VAL A 139 15.24 4.92 3.62
N VAL A 140 15.08 5.42 4.84
CA VAL A 140 13.89 6.19 5.27
C VAL A 140 13.77 7.46 4.45
N ASP A 141 14.84 8.25 4.34
CA ASP A 141 14.84 9.50 3.57
C ASP A 141 14.48 9.27 2.10
N LEU A 142 15.05 8.22 1.50
CA LEU A 142 14.77 7.83 0.13
C LEU A 142 13.28 7.51 -0.10
N VAL A 143 12.67 6.75 0.82
CA VAL A 143 11.26 6.34 0.70
C VAL A 143 10.32 7.52 0.95
N ILE A 144 10.60 8.35 1.95
CA ILE A 144 9.80 9.55 2.25
C ILE A 144 9.85 10.52 1.06
N ASP A 145 11.01 10.69 0.44
CA ASP A 145 11.11 11.54 -0.75
C ASP A 145 10.30 10.97 -1.93
N ARG A 146 10.31 9.65 -2.11
CA ARG A 146 9.50 8.96 -3.15
C ARG A 146 7.99 9.17 -2.96
N PHE A 147 7.49 9.27 -1.73
CA PHE A 147 6.07 9.51 -1.45
C PHE A 147 5.57 10.88 -1.92
N LYS A 148 6.46 11.85 -2.12
CA LYS A 148 6.10 13.18 -2.63
C LYS A 148 5.71 13.16 -4.11
N ALA A 149 6.01 12.09 -4.83
CA ALA A 149 5.67 11.96 -6.24
C ALA A 149 4.15 11.81 -6.43
N ALA A 150 3.63 12.46 -7.47
CA ALA A 150 2.19 12.54 -7.74
C ALA A 150 1.51 11.17 -7.97
N ASP A 151 2.26 10.17 -8.45
CA ASP A 151 1.76 8.82 -8.67
C ASP A 151 1.45 8.06 -7.38
N CYS A 152 2.06 8.45 -6.23
CA CYS A 152 1.80 7.88 -4.92
C CYS A 152 0.47 8.36 -4.30
N ALA A 153 -0.17 9.38 -4.85
CA ALA A 153 -1.39 9.96 -4.30
C ALA A 153 -2.57 8.97 -4.23
N LYS A 154 -2.57 7.93 -5.06
CA LYS A 154 -3.62 6.89 -5.10
C LYS A 154 -3.27 5.62 -4.30
N GLY A 155 -2.17 5.61 -3.58
CA GLY A 155 -1.63 4.46 -2.88
C GLY A 155 -0.33 3.97 -3.52
N TYR A 156 0.25 2.94 -2.93
CA TYR A 156 1.53 2.36 -3.36
C TYR A 156 1.74 0.98 -2.75
N ILE A 157 2.69 0.24 -3.30
CA ILE A 157 3.16 -1.03 -2.75
C ILE A 157 4.63 -0.87 -2.43
N LEU A 158 4.98 -1.04 -1.14
CA LEU A 158 6.36 -1.03 -0.66
C LEU A 158 6.93 -2.45 -0.71
N ASP A 159 8.05 -2.62 -1.40
CA ASP A 159 8.81 -3.86 -1.46
C ASP A 159 10.23 -3.65 -0.96
N GLY A 160 10.61 -4.41 0.06
CA GLY A 160 11.91 -4.31 0.70
C GLY A 160 12.08 -3.12 1.64
N PHE A 161 10.99 -2.52 2.09
CA PHE A 161 10.91 -1.51 3.14
C PHE A 161 9.53 -1.57 3.82
N PRO A 162 9.47 -1.47 5.17
CA PRO A 162 10.58 -1.47 6.12
C PRO A 162 11.25 -2.85 6.23
N ARG A 163 12.50 -2.89 6.71
CA ARG A 163 13.24 -4.12 7.04
C ARG A 163 13.66 -4.20 8.50
N THR A 164 13.51 -3.12 9.25
CA THR A 164 13.81 -3.04 10.68
C THR A 164 12.65 -2.37 11.43
N ILE A 165 12.55 -2.62 12.74
CA ILE A 165 11.53 -1.94 13.56
C ILE A 165 11.71 -0.41 13.53
N PRO A 166 12.92 0.16 13.66
CA PRO A 166 13.12 1.62 13.54
C PRO A 166 12.62 2.19 12.21
N GLN A 167 12.82 1.47 11.09
CA GLN A 167 12.27 1.90 9.80
C GLN A 167 10.73 1.90 9.79
N ALA A 168 10.10 0.90 10.41
CA ALA A 168 8.65 0.81 10.51
C ALA A 168 8.06 1.95 11.35
N GLU A 169 8.70 2.26 12.47
CA GLU A 169 8.30 3.38 13.34
C GLU A 169 8.48 4.74 12.65
N ALA A 170 9.59 4.92 11.91
CA ALA A 170 9.82 6.13 11.12
C ALA A 170 8.77 6.29 10.00
N LEU A 171 8.40 5.20 9.32
CA LEU A 171 7.32 5.19 8.33
C LEU A 171 5.99 5.60 8.96
N ASP A 172 5.62 4.99 10.08
CA ASP A 172 4.38 5.32 10.79
C ASP A 172 4.32 6.78 11.19
N LYS A 173 5.42 7.31 11.74
CA LYS A 173 5.52 8.72 12.12
C LYS A 173 5.36 9.65 10.92
N ALA A 174 6.00 9.34 9.81
CA ALA A 174 5.92 10.13 8.58
C ALA A 174 4.51 10.14 8.00
N LEU A 175 3.84 8.97 7.94
CA LEU A 175 2.46 8.87 7.44
C LEU A 175 1.47 9.54 8.38
N SER A 176 1.60 9.36 9.70
CA SER A 176 0.73 10.00 10.70
C SER A 176 0.80 11.53 10.63
N ALA A 177 1.97 12.09 10.32
CA ALA A 177 2.15 13.54 10.19
C ALA A 177 1.30 14.15 9.05
N ILE A 178 0.93 13.34 8.05
CA ILE A 178 0.06 13.74 6.93
C ILE A 178 -1.36 13.18 7.07
N GLY A 179 -1.71 12.61 8.24
CA GLY A 179 -3.03 12.03 8.51
C GLY A 179 -3.28 10.72 7.75
N ASP A 180 -2.23 9.95 7.48
CA ASP A 180 -2.24 8.74 6.66
C ASP A 180 -1.72 7.52 7.43
N SER A 181 -1.92 6.31 6.87
CA SER A 181 -1.48 5.05 7.46
C SER A 181 -1.33 3.96 6.41
N VAL A 182 -0.60 2.90 6.74
CA VAL A 182 -0.56 1.66 5.94
C VAL A 182 -1.85 0.88 6.13
N ASP A 183 -2.43 0.37 5.03
CA ASP A 183 -3.66 -0.41 5.06
C ASP A 183 -3.41 -1.89 5.39
N TYR A 184 -2.38 -2.49 4.77
CA TYR A 184 -2.03 -3.91 4.95
C TYR A 184 -0.53 -4.14 4.89
N ALA A 185 -0.06 -5.09 5.71
CA ALA A 185 1.25 -5.73 5.58
C ALA A 185 1.02 -7.18 5.14
N ILE A 186 1.55 -7.57 3.99
CA ILE A 186 1.37 -8.91 3.43
C ILE A 186 2.69 -9.67 3.59
N ASN A 187 2.68 -10.71 4.42
CA ASN A 187 3.82 -11.61 4.59
C ASN A 187 3.73 -12.78 3.61
N VAL A 188 4.71 -12.88 2.72
CA VAL A 188 4.87 -14.01 1.80
C VAL A 188 5.78 -15.04 2.45
N GLU A 189 5.19 -16.10 3.00
CA GLU A 189 5.88 -17.15 3.75
C GLU A 189 6.49 -18.17 2.79
N VAL A 190 7.79 -18.44 2.94
CA VAL A 190 8.51 -19.46 2.15
C VAL A 190 9.64 -20.04 2.99
N PRO A 191 9.77 -21.38 3.12
CA PRO A 191 10.85 -22.01 3.83
C PRO A 191 12.24 -21.68 3.25
N ASP A 192 13.25 -21.55 4.10
CA ASP A 192 14.61 -21.15 3.72
C ASP A 192 15.23 -22.05 2.63
N GLU A 193 14.98 -23.35 2.69
CA GLU A 193 15.47 -24.28 1.66
C GLU A 193 14.94 -23.95 0.26
N ASN A 194 13.68 -23.54 0.19
CA ASN A 194 13.07 -23.10 -1.07
C ASN A 194 13.63 -21.74 -1.52
N ILE A 195 13.95 -20.86 -0.56
CA ILE A 195 14.60 -19.58 -0.85
C ILE A 195 15.95 -19.77 -1.51
N VAL A 196 16.83 -20.62 -0.93
CA VAL A 196 18.16 -20.89 -1.49
C VAL A 196 18.02 -21.42 -2.93
N ARG A 197 17.09 -22.36 -3.17
CA ARG A 197 16.82 -22.89 -4.52
C ARG A 197 16.32 -21.81 -5.49
N ARG A 198 15.40 -20.95 -5.05
CA ARG A 198 14.87 -19.85 -5.87
C ARG A 198 15.93 -18.81 -6.21
N MET A 199 16.78 -18.46 -5.25
CA MET A 199 17.80 -17.45 -5.47
C MET A 199 18.87 -17.90 -6.46
N SER A 200 19.30 -19.16 -6.40
CA SER A 200 20.30 -19.73 -7.34
C SER A 200 19.79 -19.75 -8.79
N GLY A 201 18.50 -19.94 -8.98
CA GLY A 201 17.83 -19.96 -10.30
C GLY A 201 17.40 -18.60 -10.82
N ARG A 202 17.47 -17.56 -10.00
CA ARG A 202 17.04 -16.20 -10.38
C ARG A 202 17.98 -15.58 -11.42
N ARG A 203 17.41 -14.88 -12.39
CA ARG A 203 18.13 -14.09 -13.40
C ARG A 203 17.55 -12.70 -13.46
N ALA A 204 18.41 -11.72 -13.67
CA ALA A 204 18.02 -10.32 -13.81
C ALA A 204 18.52 -9.75 -15.13
N CYS A 205 17.67 -8.98 -15.81
CA CYS A 205 18.04 -8.32 -17.03
C CYS A 205 18.94 -7.09 -16.75
N VAL A 206 20.08 -7.02 -17.41
CA VAL A 206 21.02 -5.86 -17.26
C VAL A 206 20.45 -4.58 -17.86
N GLY A 207 19.55 -4.68 -18.85
CA GLY A 207 18.91 -3.54 -19.52
C GLY A 207 17.78 -2.94 -18.69
N CYS A 208 16.68 -3.68 -18.53
CA CYS A 208 15.44 -3.16 -17.96
C CYS A 208 15.16 -3.60 -16.50
N GLY A 209 16.01 -4.44 -15.89
CA GLY A 209 15.82 -4.92 -14.51
C GLY A 209 14.73 -6.00 -14.35
N ALA A 210 14.11 -6.48 -15.45
CA ALA A 210 13.14 -7.57 -15.39
C ALA A 210 13.75 -8.81 -14.74
N THR A 211 12.95 -9.54 -13.95
CA THR A 211 13.42 -10.70 -13.20
C THR A 211 12.77 -11.97 -13.76
N TYR A 212 13.58 -12.98 -13.98
CA TYR A 212 13.22 -14.29 -14.47
C TYR A 212 13.74 -15.39 -13.54
N HIS A 213 13.30 -16.61 -13.77
CA HIS A 213 13.81 -17.78 -13.09
C HIS A 213 13.95 -18.94 -14.07
N ILE A 214 15.09 -19.63 -14.02
CA ILE A 214 15.42 -20.71 -14.98
C ILE A 214 14.39 -21.85 -15.02
N VAL A 215 13.64 -22.07 -13.93
CA VAL A 215 12.62 -23.12 -13.82
C VAL A 215 11.21 -22.53 -13.74
N TYR A 216 10.95 -21.56 -12.83
CA TYR A 216 9.59 -21.10 -12.52
C TYR A 216 9.07 -20.01 -13.47
N ASN A 217 9.96 -19.26 -14.11
CA ASN A 217 9.62 -18.23 -15.09
C ASN A 217 10.74 -18.09 -16.12
N PRO A 218 10.95 -19.12 -16.99
CA PRO A 218 12.00 -19.10 -17.99
C PRO A 218 11.69 -18.09 -19.10
N THR A 219 12.74 -17.55 -19.72
CA THR A 219 12.59 -16.70 -20.91
C THR A 219 12.36 -17.54 -22.17
N LYS A 220 11.74 -16.93 -23.19
CA LYS A 220 11.51 -17.54 -24.51
C LYS A 220 12.82 -17.89 -25.21
N VAL A 221 13.83 -17.05 -25.06
CA VAL A 221 15.19 -17.28 -25.56
C VAL A 221 16.13 -17.34 -24.37
N GLU A 222 16.84 -18.44 -24.22
CA GLU A 222 17.75 -18.64 -23.08
C GLU A 222 18.78 -17.50 -22.99
N GLY A 223 18.97 -16.95 -21.79
CA GLY A 223 19.91 -15.89 -21.52
C GLY A 223 19.48 -14.49 -22.02
N LYS A 224 18.33 -14.35 -22.67
CA LYS A 224 17.83 -13.06 -23.18
C LYS A 224 16.53 -12.64 -22.52
N CYS A 225 16.39 -11.35 -22.29
CA CYS A 225 15.20 -10.73 -21.71
C CYS A 225 14.05 -10.68 -22.73
N ASP A 226 12.87 -11.16 -22.39
CA ASP A 226 11.69 -11.11 -23.25
C ASP A 226 11.16 -9.69 -23.48
N VAL A 227 11.50 -8.72 -22.60
CA VAL A 227 11.04 -7.33 -22.68
C VAL A 227 11.94 -6.46 -23.55
N CYS A 228 13.27 -6.59 -23.41
CA CYS A 228 14.22 -5.68 -24.07
C CYS A 228 15.38 -6.39 -24.79
N SER A 229 15.37 -7.73 -24.85
CA SER A 229 16.36 -8.58 -25.51
C SER A 229 17.81 -8.45 -24.95
N SER A 230 18.02 -7.70 -23.87
CA SER A 230 19.33 -7.62 -23.21
C SER A 230 19.66 -8.92 -22.46
N ASP A 231 20.95 -9.08 -22.11
CA ASP A 231 21.42 -10.27 -21.41
C ASP A 231 20.84 -10.41 -19.99
N LEU A 232 20.73 -11.66 -19.56
CA LEU A 232 20.34 -12.02 -18.21
C LEU A 232 21.58 -12.47 -17.43
N ILE A 233 21.71 -11.98 -16.20
CA ILE A 233 22.78 -12.34 -15.30
C ILE A 233 22.25 -12.86 -13.96
N LEU A 234 23.05 -13.65 -13.26
CA LEU A 234 22.90 -13.85 -11.82
C LEU A 234 23.36 -12.56 -11.13
N ARG A 235 22.56 -12.05 -10.18
CA ARG A 235 22.95 -10.85 -9.42
C ARG A 235 24.10 -11.18 -8.46
N ASP A 236 24.93 -10.20 -8.16
CA ASP A 236 26.03 -10.36 -7.21
C ASP A 236 25.50 -10.71 -5.80
N ASP A 237 24.36 -10.15 -5.42
CA ASP A 237 23.67 -10.42 -4.16
C ASP A 237 22.88 -11.74 -4.12
N ASP A 238 22.93 -12.55 -5.19
CA ASP A 238 22.34 -13.89 -5.28
C ASP A 238 23.38 -15.03 -5.24
N GLN A 239 24.63 -14.71 -4.97
CA GLN A 239 25.65 -15.72 -4.73
C GLN A 239 25.33 -16.53 -3.46
N PRO A 240 25.60 -17.84 -3.41
CA PRO A 240 25.15 -18.72 -2.32
C PRO A 240 25.53 -18.22 -0.92
N GLU A 241 26.76 -17.74 -0.74
CA GLU A 241 27.23 -17.22 0.55
C GLU A 241 26.48 -15.93 0.96
N THR A 242 26.24 -15.05 -0.01
CA THR A 242 25.49 -13.81 0.21
C THR A 242 24.03 -14.12 0.56
N VAL A 243 23.44 -15.11 -0.10
CA VAL A 243 22.05 -15.56 0.18
C VAL A 243 21.90 -16.05 1.62
N LEU A 244 22.85 -16.87 2.10
CA LEU A 244 22.81 -17.35 3.49
C LEU A 244 22.95 -16.19 4.50
N ASN A 245 23.82 -15.23 4.23
CA ASN A 245 23.95 -14.06 5.09
C ASN A 245 22.67 -13.20 5.06
N ARG A 246 22.04 -13.01 3.91
CA ARG A 246 20.76 -12.31 3.77
C ARG A 246 19.64 -12.98 4.54
N LEU A 247 19.58 -14.31 4.57
CA LEU A 247 18.61 -15.06 5.39
C LEU A 247 18.85 -14.83 6.87
N LYS A 248 20.12 -14.90 7.32
CA LYS A 248 20.47 -14.60 8.71
C LYS A 248 20.03 -13.19 9.11
N VAL A 249 20.38 -12.19 8.31
CA VAL A 249 19.97 -10.78 8.55
C VAL A 249 18.46 -10.62 8.53
N TYR A 250 17.77 -11.34 7.64
CA TYR A 250 16.31 -11.33 7.60
C TYR A 250 15.70 -11.85 8.90
N HIS A 251 16.13 -13.00 9.40
CA HIS A 251 15.62 -13.56 10.64
C HIS A 251 15.90 -12.68 11.86
N GLU A 252 17.08 -12.08 11.92
CA GLU A 252 17.49 -11.23 13.03
C GLU A 252 16.78 -9.86 13.03
N GLN A 253 16.60 -9.23 11.89
CA GLN A 253 16.21 -7.82 11.80
C GLN A 253 14.84 -7.58 11.17
N THR A 254 14.43 -8.41 10.21
CA THR A 254 13.22 -8.16 9.40
C THR A 254 12.04 -9.02 9.85
N GLN A 255 12.27 -10.27 10.22
CA GLN A 255 11.21 -11.17 10.69
C GLN A 255 10.41 -10.62 11.88
N PRO A 256 11.01 -9.90 12.86
CA PRO A 256 10.24 -9.26 13.94
C PRO A 256 9.17 -8.27 13.49
N LEU A 257 9.22 -7.79 12.26
CA LEU A 257 8.15 -6.95 11.68
C LEU A 257 6.83 -7.69 11.51
N ILE A 258 6.85 -9.01 11.38
CA ILE A 258 5.63 -9.83 11.30
C ILE A 258 4.81 -9.61 12.57
N ASP A 259 5.42 -9.79 13.74
CA ASP A 259 4.77 -9.54 15.03
C ASP A 259 4.37 -8.07 15.22
N PHE A 260 5.18 -7.14 14.74
CA PHE A 260 4.89 -5.72 14.81
C PHE A 260 3.59 -5.35 14.05
N TYR A 261 3.42 -5.85 12.83
CA TYR A 261 2.21 -5.60 12.04
C TYR A 261 1.03 -6.49 12.44
N ALA A 262 1.28 -7.68 13.01
CA ALA A 262 0.24 -8.50 13.62
C ALA A 262 -0.40 -7.78 14.81
N LYS A 263 0.40 -7.19 15.71
CA LYS A 263 -0.09 -6.38 16.85
C LYS A 263 -0.90 -5.16 16.40
N LYS A 264 -0.61 -4.61 15.22
CA LYS A 264 -1.40 -3.53 14.60
C LYS A 264 -2.70 -4.01 13.93
N GLY A 265 -2.90 -5.32 13.79
CA GLY A 265 -4.09 -5.91 13.17
C GLY A 265 -4.17 -5.76 11.64
N ILE A 266 -3.07 -5.37 10.98
CA ILE A 266 -3.02 -5.17 9.53
C ILE A 266 -2.22 -6.24 8.77
N LEU A 267 -1.66 -7.23 9.47
CA LEU A 267 -0.94 -8.33 8.86
C LEU A 267 -1.88 -9.28 8.11
N LYS A 268 -1.45 -9.71 6.93
CA LYS A 268 -2.01 -10.83 6.16
C LYS A 268 -0.88 -11.76 5.76
N GLU A 269 -1.11 -13.06 5.87
CA GLU A 269 -0.13 -14.07 5.52
C GLU A 269 -0.59 -14.83 4.28
N VAL A 270 0.34 -15.12 3.39
CA VAL A 270 0.11 -15.91 2.17
C VAL A 270 1.23 -16.93 2.00
N ASP A 271 0.85 -18.13 1.59
CA ASP A 271 1.80 -19.20 1.27
C ASP A 271 2.48 -18.91 -0.07
N GLY A 272 3.72 -18.45 0.00
CA GLY A 272 4.54 -18.17 -1.19
C GLY A 272 5.14 -19.43 -1.85
N THR A 273 4.85 -20.63 -1.38
CA THR A 273 5.27 -21.87 -2.03
C THR A 273 4.36 -22.28 -3.19
N MET A 274 3.15 -21.73 -3.22
CA MET A 274 2.14 -21.97 -4.26
C MET A 274 2.58 -21.46 -5.64
N ASP A 275 1.82 -21.79 -6.69
CA ASP A 275 2.03 -21.20 -8.02
C ASP A 275 1.91 -19.67 -7.97
N MET A 276 2.69 -19.00 -8.80
CA MET A 276 2.78 -17.53 -8.83
C MET A 276 1.41 -16.84 -9.01
N ASN A 277 0.47 -17.49 -9.70
CA ASN A 277 -0.86 -16.96 -9.95
C ASN A 277 -1.85 -17.25 -8.80
N ASP A 278 -1.53 -18.21 -7.94
CA ASP A 278 -2.39 -18.66 -6.83
C ASP A 278 -2.04 -17.89 -5.53
N VAL A 279 -0.81 -17.35 -5.42
CA VAL A 279 -0.36 -16.46 -4.34
C VAL A 279 -1.02 -15.10 -4.47
#